data_477d072345208882971727b5ff4c2062
#
_entry.id   477d072345208882971727b5ff4c2062
#
_cell.length_a   1.000
_cell.length_b   1.000
_cell.length_c   1.000
_cell.angle_alpha   90.00
_cell.angle_beta   90.00
_cell.angle_gamma   90.00
#
_symmetry.space_group_name_H-M   'P 1'
#
loop_
_entity.id
_entity.type
_entity.pdbx_description
1 polymer ?
#
loop_
_entity_poly.entity_id
_entity_poly.type
_entity_poly.pdbx_seq_one_letter_code
_entity_poly.pdbx_strand_id
1 'polypeptide(L)'
;MILLLQNTDKRGNMSMQSKVNEAAKRKNCGYNCAQAVACTYCDMAGIDEETAKNLTQGFAAGIGVSMEATCGAIIGAVSVLGMINKDAVKTMQGSRRIINRFKEQNGTVVCKELKGITDGVVKRECIDCVKDAALFLEDELK
;
A
#
# COMPACT_ATOMS: atom_id res chain seq x y z
N MET A 1 12.74 14.93 -6.01
CA MET A 1 13.90 14.00 -6.14
C MET A 1 13.52 12.61 -5.64
N ILE A 2 13.94 11.60 -6.34
CA ILE A 2 13.70 10.22 -5.95
C ILE A 2 14.60 9.87 -4.78
N LEU A 3 14.00 9.41 -3.69
CA LEU A 3 14.72 9.03 -2.48
C LEU A 3 14.89 7.51 -2.35
N LEU A 4 14.36 6.73 -3.29
CA LEU A 4 14.61 5.31 -3.33
C LEU A 4 16.03 5.04 -3.75
N LEU A 5 16.74 4.26 -2.94
CA LEU A 5 18.06 3.77 -3.32
C LEU A 5 17.89 2.77 -4.45
N GLN A 6 18.72 2.89 -5.47
CA GLN A 6 18.70 2.00 -6.62
C GLN A 6 20.01 1.26 -6.69
N ASN A 7 19.92 -0.03 -6.88
CA ASN A 7 21.08 -0.89 -7.05
C ASN A 7 21.09 -1.43 -8.46
N THR A 8 22.29 -1.68 -8.97
CA THR A 8 22.46 -2.30 -10.28
C THR A 8 22.45 -3.82 -10.10
N ASP A 9 21.60 -4.52 -10.83
CA ASP A 9 21.60 -5.99 -10.82
C ASP A 9 22.78 -6.55 -11.62
N LYS A 10 22.89 -7.89 -11.66
CA LYS A 10 24.00 -8.56 -12.34
C LYS A 10 24.07 -8.30 -13.84
N ARG A 11 22.99 -7.81 -14.43
CA ARG A 11 22.90 -7.49 -15.86
C ARG A 11 23.13 -6.01 -16.13
N GLY A 12 23.44 -5.23 -15.09
CA GLY A 12 23.64 -3.80 -15.21
C GLY A 12 22.36 -2.99 -15.16
N ASN A 13 21.21 -3.61 -14.87
CA ASN A 13 19.92 -2.92 -14.74
C ASN A 13 19.77 -2.33 -13.34
N MET A 14 19.21 -1.13 -13.27
CA MET A 14 18.88 -0.52 -11.98
C MET A 14 17.67 -1.21 -11.37
N SER A 15 17.75 -1.54 -10.09
CA SER A 15 16.64 -2.11 -9.34
C SER A 15 16.30 -1.22 -8.15
N MET A 16 15.00 -1.19 -7.81
CA MET A 16 14.51 -0.42 -6.67
C MET A 16 14.84 -1.16 -5.37
N GLN A 17 15.42 -0.45 -4.40
CA GLN A 17 15.56 -0.99 -3.06
C GLN A 17 14.19 -0.95 -2.37
N SER A 18 13.81 -2.06 -1.74
CA SER A 18 12.50 -2.19 -1.11
C SER A 18 12.35 -1.26 0.10
N LYS A 19 11.17 -0.65 0.22
CA LYS A 19 10.77 0.21 1.34
C LYS A 19 9.65 -0.42 2.17
N VAL A 20 9.44 -1.72 2.03
CA VAL A 20 8.38 -2.43 2.77
C VAL A 20 8.54 -2.25 4.28
N ASN A 21 9.77 -2.33 4.79
CA ASN A 21 10.01 -2.15 6.22
C ASN A 21 9.78 -0.72 6.69
N GLU A 22 9.99 0.28 5.83
CA GLU A 22 9.66 1.67 6.15
C GLU A 22 8.15 1.86 6.30
N ALA A 23 7.37 1.22 5.43
CA ALA A 23 5.91 1.26 5.53
C ALA A 23 5.44 0.64 6.84
N ALA A 24 5.99 -0.51 7.20
CA ALA A 24 5.68 -1.18 8.47
C ALA A 24 6.03 -0.29 9.67
N LYS A 25 7.17 0.38 9.62
CA LYS A 25 7.61 1.29 10.67
C LYS A 25 6.64 2.45 10.86
N ARG A 26 6.15 3.03 9.76
CA ARG A 26 5.14 4.10 9.84
C ARG A 26 3.87 3.60 10.51
N LYS A 27 3.41 2.40 10.16
CA LYS A 27 2.24 1.81 10.81
C LYS A 27 2.45 1.69 12.32
N ASN A 28 3.62 1.27 12.75
CA ASN A 28 3.95 1.18 14.17
C ASN A 28 4.07 2.54 14.86
N CYS A 29 4.24 3.62 14.10
CA CYS A 29 4.38 4.98 14.64
C CYS A 29 3.07 5.77 14.58
N GLY A 30 1.92 5.10 14.46
CA GLY A 30 0.61 5.74 14.55
C GLY A 30 -0.03 6.15 13.22
N TYR A 31 0.60 5.87 12.08
CA TYR A 31 -0.01 6.09 10.77
C TYR A 31 -1.11 5.04 10.57
N ASN A 32 -2.22 5.42 9.92
CA ASN A 32 -3.18 4.40 9.51
C ASN A 32 -2.59 3.61 8.32
N CYS A 33 -3.22 2.50 7.94
CA CYS A 33 -2.68 1.62 6.91
C CYS A 33 -2.47 2.33 5.58
N ALA A 34 -3.41 3.16 5.16
CA ALA A 34 -3.30 3.92 3.90
C ALA A 34 -2.19 4.95 3.97
N GLN A 35 -2.08 5.67 5.08
CA GLN A 35 -1.01 6.63 5.30
C GLN A 35 0.37 5.96 5.28
N ALA A 36 0.48 4.81 5.94
CA ALA A 36 1.75 4.09 6.03
C ALA A 36 2.28 3.76 4.64
N VAL A 37 1.44 3.30 3.74
CA VAL A 37 1.86 2.99 2.36
C VAL A 37 2.07 4.27 1.55
N ALA A 38 1.08 5.16 1.53
CA ALA A 38 1.16 6.36 0.69
C ALA A 38 2.33 7.26 1.06
N CYS A 39 2.60 7.46 2.34
CA CYS A 39 3.70 8.31 2.78
C CYS A 39 5.07 7.69 2.50
N THR A 40 5.16 6.37 2.51
CA THR A 40 6.42 5.68 2.19
C THR A 40 6.83 5.89 0.73
N TYR A 41 5.87 5.99 -0.18
CA TYR A 41 6.14 6.12 -1.62
C TYR A 41 5.77 7.49 -2.18
N CYS A 42 5.50 8.47 -1.33
CA CYS A 42 5.06 9.80 -1.78
C CYS A 42 6.08 10.51 -2.66
N ASP A 43 7.37 10.28 -2.44
CA ASP A 43 8.44 10.86 -3.26
C ASP A 43 8.30 10.45 -4.72
N MET A 44 8.01 9.17 -4.96
CA MET A 44 7.80 8.65 -6.32
C MET A 44 6.55 9.23 -6.96
N ALA A 45 5.55 9.56 -6.14
CA ALA A 45 4.31 10.16 -6.60
C ALA A 45 4.43 11.67 -6.84
N GLY A 46 5.55 12.27 -6.45
CA GLY A 46 5.81 13.70 -6.64
C GLY A 46 5.06 14.60 -5.66
N ILE A 47 4.67 14.08 -4.50
CA ILE A 47 4.01 14.85 -3.45
C ILE A 47 4.79 14.74 -2.14
N ASP A 48 4.63 15.72 -1.26
CA ASP A 48 5.28 15.68 0.05
C ASP A 48 4.52 14.76 1.02
N GLU A 49 5.18 14.42 2.11
CA GLU A 49 4.60 13.49 3.09
C GLU A 49 3.34 14.05 3.75
N GLU A 50 3.33 15.35 4.06
CA GLU A 50 2.16 15.99 4.68
C GLU A 50 0.93 15.90 3.76
N THR A 51 1.11 16.17 2.48
CA THR A 51 0.04 16.04 1.48
C THR A 51 -0.47 14.60 1.41
N ALA A 52 0.44 13.63 1.33
CA ALA A 52 0.06 12.22 1.30
C ALA A 52 -0.68 11.80 2.56
N LYS A 53 -0.21 12.27 3.71
CA LYS A 53 -0.82 11.96 5.01
C LYS A 53 -2.23 12.53 5.12
N ASN A 54 -2.41 13.78 4.71
CA ASN A 54 -3.71 14.43 4.74
C ASN A 54 -4.70 13.79 3.76
N LEU A 55 -4.24 13.46 2.56
CA LEU A 55 -5.07 12.83 1.54
C LEU A 55 -5.63 11.48 2.01
N THR A 56 -4.85 10.73 2.77
CA THR A 56 -5.20 9.36 3.15
C THR A 56 -5.72 9.23 4.58
N GLN A 57 -5.87 10.33 5.32
CA GLN A 57 -6.27 10.26 6.73
C GLN A 57 -7.67 9.67 6.93
N GLY A 58 -8.57 9.86 5.98
CA GLY A 58 -9.94 9.35 6.08
C GLY A 58 -10.08 7.87 5.78
N PHE A 59 -9.04 7.21 5.29
CA PHE A 59 -9.09 5.79 4.94
C PHE A 59 -8.80 4.86 6.13
N ALA A 60 -8.68 5.40 7.33
CA ALA A 60 -8.40 4.62 8.53
C ALA A 60 -9.44 3.50 8.73
N ALA A 61 -8.96 2.29 9.00
CA ALA A 61 -9.78 1.13 9.34
C ALA A 61 -11.01 0.95 8.43
N GLY A 62 -10.74 0.80 7.15
CA GLY A 62 -11.80 0.55 6.14
C GLY A 62 -12.70 1.76 5.93
N ILE A 63 -12.10 2.94 5.84
CA ILE A 63 -12.72 4.25 5.63
C ILE A 63 -13.54 4.68 6.85
N GLY A 64 -13.05 5.73 7.52
CA GLY A 64 -13.76 6.33 8.65
C GLY A 64 -13.95 5.41 9.84
N VAL A 65 -13.06 4.44 10.01
CA VAL A 65 -13.11 3.42 11.07
C VAL A 65 -14.39 2.59 11.00
N SER A 66 -15.04 2.54 9.82
CA SER A 66 -16.26 1.77 9.62
C SER A 66 -16.00 0.28 9.45
N MET A 67 -14.79 -0.08 9.05
CA MET A 67 -14.37 -1.45 8.71
C MET A 67 -15.14 -2.06 7.53
N GLU A 68 -15.99 -1.28 6.87
CA GLU A 68 -16.83 -1.76 5.78
C GLU A 68 -16.12 -1.86 4.44
N ALA A 69 -15.07 -1.06 4.24
CA ALA A 69 -14.39 -0.95 2.96
C ALA A 69 -13.17 -1.87 2.86
N THR A 70 -12.57 -1.85 1.68
CA THR A 70 -11.30 -2.51 1.39
C THR A 70 -10.21 -2.04 2.36
N CYS A 71 -9.28 -2.92 2.67
CA CYS A 71 -8.12 -2.62 3.51
C CYS A 71 -7.44 -1.31 3.06
N GLY A 72 -7.21 -0.41 4.02
CA GLY A 72 -6.59 0.89 3.75
C GLY A 72 -5.21 0.80 3.11
N ALA A 73 -4.45 -0.25 3.41
CA ALA A 73 -3.14 -0.45 2.80
C ALA A 73 -3.24 -0.60 1.28
N ILE A 74 -4.24 -1.33 0.81
CA ILE A 74 -4.51 -1.48 -0.63
C ILE A 74 -4.91 -0.13 -1.23
N ILE A 75 -5.77 0.60 -0.55
CA ILE A 75 -6.23 1.92 -1.02
C ILE A 75 -5.04 2.88 -1.15
N GLY A 76 -4.16 2.90 -0.16
CA GLY A 76 -2.94 3.70 -0.21
C GLY A 76 -2.04 3.32 -1.37
N ALA A 77 -1.87 2.03 -1.61
CA ALA A 77 -1.02 1.52 -2.70
C ALA A 77 -1.56 1.93 -4.06
N VAL A 78 -2.86 1.74 -4.31
CA VAL A 78 -3.43 2.08 -5.63
C VAL A 78 -3.49 3.59 -5.84
N SER A 79 -3.65 4.37 -4.78
CA SER A 79 -3.61 5.83 -4.87
C SER A 79 -2.24 6.32 -5.33
N VAL A 80 -1.18 5.79 -4.74
CA VAL A 80 0.20 6.10 -5.15
C VAL A 80 0.47 5.64 -6.58
N LEU A 81 0.02 4.43 -6.91
CA LEU A 81 0.20 3.88 -8.25
C LEU A 81 -0.39 4.81 -9.31
N GLY A 82 -1.57 5.36 -9.06
CA GLY A 82 -2.21 6.30 -9.97
C GLY A 82 -1.40 7.57 -10.17
N MET A 83 -0.86 8.12 -9.08
CA MET A 83 -0.01 9.31 -9.13
C MET A 83 1.28 9.07 -9.92
N ILE A 84 1.85 7.89 -9.79
CA ILE A 84 3.09 7.53 -10.49
C ILE A 84 2.83 7.28 -11.97
N ASN A 85 1.81 6.47 -12.29
CA ASN A 85 1.52 6.09 -13.67
C ASN A 85 0.94 7.22 -14.51
N LYS A 86 0.04 8.01 -13.94
CA LYS A 86 -0.70 9.07 -14.65
C LYS A 86 -1.39 8.55 -15.93
N ASP A 87 -1.85 7.31 -15.86
CA ASP A 87 -2.48 6.59 -16.97
C ASP A 87 -3.57 5.70 -16.37
N ALA A 88 -4.82 5.98 -16.68
CA ALA A 88 -5.96 5.32 -16.06
C ALA A 88 -5.99 3.82 -16.34
N VAL A 89 -5.74 3.42 -17.59
CA VAL A 89 -5.81 1.99 -17.99
C VAL A 89 -4.71 1.20 -17.27
N LYS A 90 -3.48 1.72 -17.31
CA LYS A 90 -2.33 1.07 -16.67
C LYS A 90 -2.55 0.96 -15.16
N THR A 91 -3.07 2.02 -14.54
CA THR A 91 -3.35 2.04 -13.10
C THR A 91 -4.45 1.06 -12.72
N MET A 92 -5.53 0.99 -13.49
CA MET A 92 -6.60 0.03 -13.22
C MET A 92 -6.11 -1.42 -13.33
N GLN A 93 -5.29 -1.71 -14.34
CA GLN A 93 -4.71 -3.05 -14.50
C GLN A 93 -3.80 -3.41 -13.33
N GLY A 94 -2.92 -2.50 -12.93
CA GLY A 94 -2.03 -2.71 -11.80
C GLY A 94 -2.78 -2.84 -10.49
N SER A 95 -3.79 -2.03 -10.28
CA SER A 95 -4.64 -2.10 -9.09
C SER A 95 -5.37 -3.43 -8.99
N ARG A 96 -5.87 -3.94 -10.11
CA ARG A 96 -6.52 -5.25 -10.17
C ARG A 96 -5.55 -6.36 -9.79
N ARG A 97 -4.30 -6.30 -10.27
CA ARG A 97 -3.29 -7.29 -9.90
C ARG A 97 -2.98 -7.24 -8.41
N ILE A 98 -2.87 -6.05 -7.83
CA ILE A 98 -2.63 -5.88 -6.39
C ILE A 98 -3.77 -6.52 -5.59
N ILE A 99 -5.02 -6.21 -5.94
CA ILE A 99 -6.19 -6.75 -5.26
C ILE A 99 -6.25 -8.28 -5.38
N ASN A 100 -6.01 -8.80 -6.57
CA ASN A 100 -6.07 -10.25 -6.80
C ASN A 100 -5.00 -10.99 -6.00
N ARG A 101 -3.77 -10.48 -5.98
CA ARG A 101 -2.69 -11.08 -5.19
C ARG A 101 -3.00 -11.04 -3.70
N PHE A 102 -3.49 -9.91 -3.22
CA PHE A 102 -3.82 -9.74 -1.82
C PHE A 102 -4.94 -10.71 -1.40
N LYS A 103 -5.99 -10.79 -2.19
CA LYS A 103 -7.12 -11.69 -1.94
C LYS A 103 -6.70 -13.16 -2.00
N GLU A 104 -5.89 -13.52 -2.97
CA GLU A 104 -5.38 -14.88 -3.11
C GLU A 104 -4.56 -15.30 -1.89
N GLN A 105 -3.70 -14.40 -1.40
CA GLN A 105 -2.85 -14.67 -0.25
C GLN A 105 -3.61 -14.66 1.07
N ASN A 106 -4.55 -13.74 1.26
CA ASN A 106 -5.18 -13.48 2.56
C ASN A 106 -6.67 -13.86 2.63
N GLY A 107 -7.26 -14.30 1.52
CA GLY A 107 -8.64 -14.77 1.46
C GLY A 107 -9.68 -13.68 1.26
N THR A 108 -9.37 -12.44 1.56
CA THR A 108 -10.28 -11.30 1.45
C THR A 108 -9.47 -10.00 1.36
N VAL A 109 -10.13 -8.93 0.91
CA VAL A 109 -9.57 -7.57 0.93
C VAL A 109 -10.33 -6.65 1.87
N VAL A 110 -11.40 -7.12 2.49
CA VAL A 110 -12.30 -6.31 3.31
C VAL A 110 -11.76 -6.17 4.72
N CYS A 111 -11.68 -4.94 5.22
CA CYS A 111 -11.07 -4.63 6.52
C CYS A 111 -11.64 -5.46 7.65
N LYS A 112 -12.97 -5.50 7.80
CA LYS A 112 -13.61 -6.23 8.91
C LYS A 112 -13.34 -7.73 8.86
N GLU A 113 -13.25 -8.29 7.66
CA GLU A 113 -12.96 -9.72 7.49
C GLU A 113 -11.52 -10.04 7.84
N LEU A 114 -10.59 -9.19 7.41
CA LEU A 114 -9.17 -9.35 7.74
C LEU A 114 -8.92 -9.28 9.24
N LYS A 115 -9.62 -8.38 9.93
CA LYS A 115 -9.46 -8.17 11.38
C LYS A 115 -10.23 -9.17 12.23
N GLY A 116 -11.01 -10.06 11.61
CA GLY A 116 -11.77 -11.06 12.34
C GLY A 116 -13.00 -10.54 13.05
N ILE A 117 -13.51 -9.38 12.65
CA ILE A 117 -14.73 -8.81 13.25
C ILE A 117 -15.93 -9.67 12.91
N THR A 118 -15.96 -10.26 11.71
CA THR A 118 -17.10 -11.03 11.20
C THR A 118 -17.22 -12.41 11.87
N ASP A 119 -16.12 -13.13 12.06
CA ASP A 119 -16.12 -14.51 12.50
C ASP A 119 -15.17 -14.79 13.69
N GLY A 120 -14.54 -13.76 14.24
CA GLY A 120 -13.59 -13.89 15.35
C GLY A 120 -12.20 -14.41 14.96
N VAL A 121 -11.95 -14.62 13.67
CA VAL A 121 -10.65 -15.13 13.18
C VAL A 121 -9.91 -14.04 12.44
N VAL A 122 -8.77 -13.59 12.99
CA VAL A 122 -7.89 -12.62 12.33
C VAL A 122 -7.18 -13.32 11.17
N LYS A 123 -7.45 -12.89 9.95
CA LYS A 123 -6.84 -13.47 8.76
C LYS A 123 -5.47 -12.87 8.46
N ARG A 124 -5.33 -11.58 8.78
CA ARG A 124 -4.05 -10.88 8.56
C ARG A 124 -3.98 -9.67 9.49
N GLU A 125 -2.87 -9.51 10.21
CA GLU A 125 -2.66 -8.33 11.04
C GLU A 125 -2.47 -7.08 10.19
N CYS A 126 -2.86 -5.92 10.71
CA CYS A 126 -2.76 -4.66 9.96
C CYS A 126 -1.36 -4.36 9.47
N ILE A 127 -0.35 -4.61 10.29
CA ILE A 127 1.04 -4.36 9.90
C ILE A 127 1.46 -5.25 8.73
N ASP A 128 0.98 -6.49 8.71
CA ASP A 128 1.28 -7.41 7.61
C ASP A 128 0.52 -7.05 6.35
N CYS A 129 -0.71 -6.52 6.48
CA CYS A 129 -1.45 -5.98 5.35
C CYS A 129 -0.69 -4.81 4.71
N VAL A 130 -0.09 -3.94 5.52
CA VAL A 130 0.74 -2.83 5.04
C VAL A 130 1.95 -3.37 4.26
N LYS A 131 2.62 -4.38 4.81
CA LYS A 131 3.78 -5.00 4.13
C LYS A 131 3.38 -5.63 2.81
N ASP A 132 2.26 -6.36 2.78
CA ASP A 132 1.78 -7.01 1.57
C ASP A 132 1.47 -5.98 0.48
N ALA A 133 0.70 -4.95 0.83
CA ALA A 133 0.33 -3.92 -0.13
C ALA A 133 1.55 -3.16 -0.66
N ALA A 134 2.51 -2.86 0.21
CA ALA A 134 3.75 -2.20 -0.20
C ALA A 134 4.55 -3.08 -1.17
N LEU A 135 4.68 -4.37 -0.86
CA LEU A 135 5.40 -5.30 -1.73
C LEU A 135 4.74 -5.41 -3.09
N PHE A 136 3.41 -5.56 -3.12
CA PHE A 136 2.67 -5.68 -4.38
C PHE A 136 2.73 -4.40 -5.19
N LEU A 137 2.71 -3.24 -4.53
CA LEU A 137 2.94 -1.96 -5.19
C LEU A 137 4.32 -1.91 -5.84
N GLU A 138 5.36 -2.30 -5.11
CA GLU A 138 6.73 -2.29 -5.64
C GLU A 138 6.85 -3.18 -6.87
N ASP A 139 6.17 -4.33 -6.87
CA ASP A 139 6.18 -5.22 -8.03
C ASP A 139 5.54 -4.58 -9.25
N GLU A 140 4.55 -3.72 -9.06
CA GLU A 140 3.93 -2.98 -10.16
C GLU A 140 4.79 -1.82 -10.67
N LEU A 141 5.80 -1.40 -9.92
CA LEU A 141 6.69 -0.30 -10.28
C LEU A 141 7.97 -0.76 -10.97
N LYS A 142 8.16 -2.06 -11.10
CA LYS A 142 9.33 -2.63 -11.77
C LYS A 142 9.24 -2.58 -13.28
#